data_5985b985876ed31280bf29b44c835d11
#
_entry.id   5985b985876ed31280bf29b44c835d11
#
_cell.length_a   1.000
_cell.length_b   1.000
_cell.length_c   1.000
_cell.angle_alpha   90.00
_cell.angle_beta   90.00
_cell.angle_gamma   90.00
#
_symmetry.space_group_name_H-M   'P 1'
#
loop_
_entity.id
_entity.type
_entity.pdbx_description
1 polymer ?
#
loop_
_entity_poly.entity_id
_entity_poly.type
_entity_poly.pdbx_seq_one_letter_code
_entity_poly.pdbx_strand_id
1 'polypeptide(L)'
;MKSRTPAHFAALYAQAEDPWHYTNSTYERRKYDHTLSVLGRRRFVAALEVGCSIGVLTRRLAGRSDRVLGIDAVSAPLEAARARCADLPSVRFARMQVPRAWPRGRFDLIVLSELLYFLTPRDIDRCAARVMRSLRA
;
A
#
# COMPACT_ATOMS: atom_id res chain seq x y z
N MET A 1 -20.89 1.64 -13.02
CA MET A 1 -19.67 2.25 -12.50
C MET A 1 -18.52 1.26 -12.59
N LYS A 2 -17.36 1.74 -12.99
CA LYS A 2 -16.14 0.91 -13.09
C LYS A 2 -15.09 1.44 -12.14
N SER A 3 -14.29 0.55 -11.59
CA SER A 3 -13.10 0.92 -10.82
C SER A 3 -12.11 1.69 -11.70
N ARG A 4 -11.35 2.61 -11.11
CA ARG A 4 -10.28 3.32 -11.80
C ARG A 4 -9.23 2.32 -12.28
N THR A 5 -8.76 2.49 -13.50
CA THR A 5 -7.81 1.57 -14.11
C THR A 5 -6.36 1.92 -13.76
N PRO A 6 -5.42 0.96 -13.88
CA PRO A 6 -4.00 1.28 -13.76
C PRO A 6 -3.55 2.38 -14.72
N ALA A 7 -4.13 2.46 -15.93
CA ALA A 7 -3.81 3.50 -16.90
C ALA A 7 -4.16 4.91 -16.38
N HIS A 8 -5.25 5.04 -15.64
CA HIS A 8 -5.61 6.32 -15.01
C HIS A 8 -4.53 6.79 -14.05
N PHE A 9 -4.04 5.90 -13.19
CA PHE A 9 -2.99 6.22 -12.23
C PHE A 9 -1.64 6.41 -12.91
N ALA A 10 -1.33 5.60 -13.93
CA ALA A 10 -0.10 5.75 -14.70
C ALA A 10 -0.01 7.14 -15.33
N ALA A 11 -1.12 7.68 -15.84
CA ALA A 11 -1.16 9.02 -16.41
C ALA A 11 -0.82 10.11 -15.35
N LEU A 12 -1.32 9.94 -14.12
CA LEU A 12 -1.00 10.86 -13.01
C LEU A 12 0.49 10.79 -12.64
N TYR A 13 1.05 9.60 -12.52
CA TYR A 13 2.48 9.42 -12.20
C TYR A 13 3.40 9.84 -13.34
N ALA A 14 2.92 9.83 -14.58
CA ALA A 14 3.67 10.37 -15.72
C ALA A 14 3.85 11.89 -15.64
N GLN A 15 2.94 12.59 -14.97
CA GLN A 15 3.01 14.04 -14.79
C GLN A 15 3.87 14.45 -13.60
N ALA A 16 3.89 13.63 -12.54
CA ALA A 16 4.65 13.90 -11.32
C ALA A 16 4.98 12.59 -10.61
N GLU A 17 6.16 12.51 -10.00
CA GLU A 17 6.56 11.36 -9.20
C GLU A 17 5.66 11.17 -7.98
N ASP A 18 5.23 12.27 -7.38
CA ASP A 18 4.41 12.30 -6.17
C ASP A 18 3.16 13.17 -6.38
N PRO A 19 2.16 12.69 -7.19
CA PRO A 19 0.98 13.50 -7.54
C PRO A 19 0.16 13.95 -6.32
N TRP A 20 0.19 13.20 -5.22
CA TRP A 20 -0.57 13.50 -4.01
C TRP A 20 0.28 14.14 -2.91
N HIS A 21 1.54 14.47 -3.18
CA HIS A 21 2.46 15.10 -2.23
C HIS A 21 2.65 14.30 -0.93
N TYR A 22 2.75 12.97 -1.02
CA TYR A 22 2.95 12.10 0.13
C TYR A 22 4.21 12.42 0.93
N THR A 23 5.25 12.95 0.26
CA THR A 23 6.52 13.25 0.89
C THR A 23 6.53 14.57 1.66
N ASN A 24 5.69 15.54 1.28
CA ASN A 24 5.76 16.90 1.83
C ASN A 24 4.44 17.47 2.33
N SER A 25 3.31 16.78 2.15
CA SER A 25 2.02 17.22 2.64
C SER A 25 1.91 16.97 4.15
N THR A 26 1.65 18.03 4.91
CA THR A 26 1.37 17.92 6.35
C THR A 26 0.11 17.08 6.60
N TYR A 27 -0.90 17.20 5.73
CA TYR A 27 -2.12 16.40 5.81
C TYR A 27 -1.83 14.90 5.67
N GLU A 28 -1.04 14.52 4.67
CA GLU A 28 -0.67 13.12 4.45
C GLU A 28 0.18 12.57 5.61
N ARG A 29 1.12 13.36 6.11
CA ARG A 29 1.92 12.98 7.28
C ARG A 29 1.05 12.71 8.50
N ARG A 30 0.07 13.57 8.77
CA ARG A 30 -0.86 13.39 9.90
C ARG A 30 -1.72 12.14 9.73
N LYS A 31 -2.14 11.82 8.52
CA LYS A 31 -2.85 10.57 8.24
C LYS A 31 -2.00 9.36 8.55
N TYR A 32 -0.74 9.36 8.15
CA TYR A 32 0.19 8.27 8.46
C TYR A 32 0.47 8.17 9.95
N ASP A 33 0.68 9.30 10.62
CA ASP A 33 0.86 9.35 12.07
C ASP A 33 -0.35 8.75 12.78
N HIS A 34 -1.56 9.10 12.34
CA HIS A 34 -2.78 8.53 12.89
C HIS A 34 -2.88 7.03 12.66
N THR A 35 -2.61 6.57 11.46
CA THR A 35 -2.60 5.13 11.13
C THR A 35 -1.66 4.37 12.05
N LEU A 36 -0.45 4.86 12.24
CA LEU A 36 0.54 4.22 13.11
C LEU A 36 0.14 4.29 14.59
N SER A 37 -0.50 5.39 15.03
CA SER A 37 -0.97 5.52 16.40
C SER A 37 -2.08 4.52 16.73
N VAL A 38 -2.97 4.25 15.79
CA VAL A 38 -4.04 3.24 15.95
C VAL A 38 -3.45 1.84 16.17
N LEU A 39 -2.32 1.54 15.55
CA LEU A 39 -1.62 0.26 15.73
C LEU A 39 -0.99 0.12 17.12
N GLY A 40 -0.90 1.20 17.88
CA GLY A 40 -0.33 1.21 19.23
C GLY A 40 1.15 0.82 19.23
N ARG A 41 1.56 0.00 20.20
CA ARG A 41 2.94 -0.48 20.32
C ARG A 41 3.16 -1.86 19.72
N ARG A 42 2.16 -2.40 19.00
CA ARG A 42 2.27 -3.73 18.40
C ARG A 42 3.38 -3.77 17.37
N ARG A 43 4.07 -4.90 17.36
CA ARG A 43 4.97 -5.28 16.29
C ARG A 43 4.34 -6.42 15.48
N PHE A 44 4.52 -6.39 14.17
CA PHE A 44 3.93 -7.36 13.26
C PHE A 44 5.02 -8.22 12.64
N VAL A 45 4.69 -9.48 12.36
CA VAL A 45 5.61 -10.39 11.66
C VAL A 45 5.62 -10.08 10.17
N ALA A 46 4.44 -9.98 9.56
CA ALA A 46 4.31 -9.73 8.14
C ALA A 46 3.19 -8.73 7.87
N ALA A 47 3.56 -7.56 7.36
CA ALA A 47 2.63 -6.52 6.97
C ALA A 47 2.48 -6.46 5.45
N LEU A 48 1.26 -6.21 4.99
CA LEU A 48 0.93 -5.92 3.60
C LEU A 48 0.36 -4.51 3.50
N GLU A 49 0.92 -3.70 2.62
CA GLU A 49 0.31 -2.43 2.23
C GLU A 49 -0.20 -2.52 0.80
N VAL A 50 -1.51 -2.36 0.63
CA VAL A 50 -2.17 -2.33 -0.69
C VAL A 50 -2.35 -0.88 -1.12
N GLY A 51 -1.82 -0.52 -2.29
CA GLY A 51 -1.78 0.86 -2.76
C GLY A 51 -0.61 1.64 -2.16
N CYS A 52 0.59 1.05 -2.17
CA CYS A 52 1.76 1.62 -1.49
C CYS A 52 2.35 2.86 -2.17
N SER A 53 2.02 3.12 -3.43
CA SER A 53 2.55 4.26 -4.17
C SER A 53 4.09 4.32 -4.10
N ILE A 54 4.64 5.47 -3.77
CA ILE A 54 6.09 5.69 -3.70
C ILE A 54 6.74 5.23 -2.40
N GLY A 55 6.03 4.49 -1.56
CA GLY A 55 6.59 3.79 -0.40
C GLY A 55 6.79 4.60 0.86
N VAL A 56 6.16 5.77 1.00
CA VAL A 56 6.34 6.64 2.18
C VAL A 56 5.81 5.94 3.44
N LEU A 57 4.58 5.46 3.43
CA LEU A 57 4.04 4.71 4.57
C LEU A 57 4.70 3.34 4.72
N THR A 58 5.03 2.68 3.61
CA THR A 58 5.70 1.38 3.60
C THR A 58 6.98 1.43 4.43
N ARG A 59 7.81 2.45 4.21
CA ARG A 59 9.04 2.66 4.97
C ARG A 59 8.77 2.77 6.48
N ARG A 60 7.72 3.47 6.87
CA ARG A 60 7.34 3.64 8.28
C ARG A 60 6.82 2.32 8.88
N LEU A 61 6.09 1.54 8.11
CA LEU A 61 5.61 0.21 8.53
C LEU A 61 6.78 -0.76 8.78
N ALA A 62 7.88 -0.59 8.07
CA ALA A 62 9.09 -1.40 8.25
C ALA A 62 9.68 -1.26 9.67
N GLY A 63 9.50 -0.11 10.31
CA GLY A 63 9.90 0.10 11.70
C GLY A 63 9.04 -0.68 12.71
N ARG A 64 7.91 -1.22 12.28
CA ARG A 64 6.92 -1.89 13.12
C ARG A 64 6.69 -3.36 12.72
N SER A 65 7.43 -3.85 11.75
CA SER A 65 7.19 -5.16 11.16
C SER A 65 8.50 -5.87 10.83
N ASP A 66 8.51 -7.19 10.95
CA ASP A 66 9.69 -7.98 10.60
C ASP A 66 9.89 -8.05 9.08
N ARG A 67 8.80 -8.06 8.33
CA ARG A 67 8.81 -7.91 6.88
C ARG A 67 7.57 -7.17 6.39
N VAL A 68 7.73 -6.42 5.30
CA VAL A 68 6.65 -5.64 4.68
C VAL A 68 6.65 -5.93 3.18
N LEU A 69 5.45 -6.17 2.65
CA LEU A 69 5.20 -6.20 1.21
C LEU A 69 4.31 -5.03 0.84
N GLY A 70 4.80 -4.15 -0.03
CA GLY A 70 4.00 -3.11 -0.66
C GLY A 70 3.58 -3.51 -2.06
N ILE A 71 2.32 -3.36 -2.39
CA ILE A 71 1.82 -3.63 -3.74
C ILE A 71 1.11 -2.40 -4.31
N ASP A 72 1.25 -2.24 -5.60
CA ASP A 72 0.59 -1.18 -6.37
C ASP A 72 0.35 -1.66 -7.80
N ALA A 73 -0.65 -1.10 -8.47
CA ALA A 73 -0.99 -1.49 -9.82
C ALA A 73 -0.10 -0.82 -10.89
N VAL A 74 0.67 0.19 -10.52
CA VAL A 74 1.46 1.01 -11.43
C VAL A 74 2.96 0.84 -11.17
N SER A 75 3.74 0.65 -12.24
CA SER A 75 5.19 0.38 -12.14
C SER A 75 5.99 1.59 -11.68
N ALA A 76 5.68 2.79 -12.19
CA ALA A 76 6.48 3.98 -11.93
C ALA A 76 6.63 4.31 -10.43
N PRO A 77 5.55 4.37 -9.63
CA PRO A 77 5.70 4.62 -8.19
C PRO A 77 6.44 3.50 -7.47
N LEU A 78 6.35 2.25 -7.96
CA LEU A 78 7.07 1.13 -7.35
C LEU A 78 8.59 1.27 -7.50
N GLU A 79 9.06 1.84 -8.60
CA GLU A 79 10.49 2.13 -8.77
C GLU A 79 10.97 3.15 -7.73
N ALA A 80 10.20 4.23 -7.53
CA ALA A 80 10.48 5.22 -6.49
C ALA A 80 10.42 4.60 -5.09
N ALA A 81 9.45 3.73 -4.84
CA ALA A 81 9.32 3.01 -3.57
C ALA A 81 10.53 2.12 -3.30
N ARG A 82 10.99 1.38 -4.30
CA ARG A 82 12.18 0.54 -4.17
C ARG A 82 13.42 1.36 -3.83
N ALA A 83 13.59 2.50 -4.50
CA ALA A 83 14.69 3.41 -4.20
C ALA A 83 14.61 3.97 -2.77
N ARG A 84 13.40 4.36 -2.34
CA ARG A 84 13.16 4.89 -0.99
C ARG A 84 13.47 3.87 0.10
N CYS A 85 13.22 2.61 -0.13
CA CYS A 85 13.38 1.52 0.84
C CYS A 85 14.59 0.62 0.54
N ALA A 86 15.52 1.08 -0.29
CA ALA A 86 16.67 0.27 -0.71
C ALA A 86 17.58 -0.16 0.45
N ASP A 87 17.61 0.62 1.53
CA ASP A 87 18.35 0.32 2.75
C ASP A 87 17.62 -0.63 3.72
N LEU A 88 16.40 -1.05 3.37
CA LEU A 88 15.56 -1.90 4.21
C LEU A 88 15.37 -3.27 3.57
N PRO A 89 16.20 -4.27 3.89
CA PRO A 89 16.13 -5.59 3.25
C PRO A 89 14.85 -6.36 3.56
N SER A 90 14.14 -5.98 4.61
CA SER A 90 12.86 -6.57 5.01
C SER A 90 11.67 -6.10 4.17
N VAL A 91 11.85 -5.08 3.34
CA VAL A 91 10.79 -4.50 2.51
C VAL A 91 10.88 -5.00 1.09
N ARG A 92 9.76 -5.47 0.56
CA ARG A 92 9.62 -5.90 -0.84
C ARG A 92 8.44 -5.21 -1.48
N PHE A 93 8.49 -5.07 -2.79
CA PHE A 93 7.43 -4.47 -3.59
C PHE A 93 7.06 -5.40 -4.74
N ALA A 94 5.78 -5.38 -5.11
CA ALA A 94 5.28 -6.11 -6.26
C ALA A 94 4.19 -5.31 -6.97
N ARG A 95 4.12 -5.45 -8.27
CA ARG A 95 3.05 -4.90 -9.08
C ARG A 95 1.87 -5.85 -9.07
N MET A 96 0.74 -5.40 -8.52
CA MET A 96 -0.50 -6.17 -8.49
C MET A 96 -1.70 -5.24 -8.57
N GLN A 97 -2.67 -5.62 -9.37
CA GLN A 97 -3.96 -4.92 -9.47
C GLN A 97 -5.01 -5.68 -8.65
N VAL A 98 -5.35 -5.16 -7.48
CA VAL A 98 -6.39 -5.74 -6.64
C VAL A 98 -7.79 -5.30 -7.10
N PRO A 99 -8.82 -6.07 -6.86
CA PRO A 99 -8.85 -7.40 -6.23
C PRO A 99 -8.52 -8.56 -7.17
N ARG A 100 -8.27 -8.27 -8.44
CA ARG A 100 -8.02 -9.26 -9.50
C ARG A 100 -6.82 -10.14 -9.17
N ALA A 101 -5.72 -9.52 -8.74
CA ALA A 101 -4.54 -10.19 -8.23
C ALA A 101 -4.40 -9.92 -6.73
N TRP A 102 -3.77 -10.84 -6.01
CA TRP A 102 -3.52 -10.71 -4.58
C TRP A 102 -2.29 -11.52 -4.22
N PRO A 103 -1.41 -11.02 -3.32
CA PRO A 103 -0.19 -11.76 -2.99
C PRO A 103 -0.50 -13.04 -2.21
N ARG A 104 0.34 -14.03 -2.42
CA ARG A 104 0.31 -15.27 -1.65
C ARG A 104 0.81 -15.04 -0.24
N GLY A 105 0.45 -15.94 0.67
CA GLY A 105 0.90 -15.91 2.05
C GLY A 105 -0.13 -15.32 3.01
N ARG A 106 0.33 -15.17 4.24
CA ARG A 106 -0.50 -14.70 5.35
C ARG A 106 0.16 -13.49 5.98
N PHE A 107 -0.67 -12.54 6.42
CA PHE A 107 -0.22 -11.29 7.02
C PHE A 107 -0.94 -11.08 8.35
N ASP A 108 -0.25 -10.52 9.34
CA ASP A 108 -0.87 -10.14 10.60
C ASP A 108 -1.21 -8.65 10.66
N LEU A 109 -0.85 -7.90 9.61
CA LEU A 109 -1.32 -6.55 9.38
C LEU A 109 -1.56 -6.35 7.88
N ILE A 110 -2.73 -5.81 7.52
CA ILE A 110 -3.03 -5.40 6.14
C ILE A 110 -3.53 -3.96 6.19
N VAL A 111 -2.84 -3.07 5.47
CA VAL A 111 -3.19 -1.66 5.33
C VAL A 111 -3.68 -1.42 3.91
N LEU A 112 -4.89 -0.88 3.78
CA LEU A 112 -5.46 -0.47 2.50
C LEU A 112 -5.30 1.05 2.39
N SER A 113 -4.26 1.46 1.65
CA SER A 113 -3.84 2.87 1.57
C SER A 113 -4.55 3.59 0.43
N GLU A 114 -5.51 4.45 0.75
CA GLU A 114 -6.20 5.35 -0.21
C GLU A 114 -6.73 4.63 -1.46
N LEU A 115 -7.12 3.36 -1.30
CA LEU A 115 -7.50 2.50 -2.43
C LEU A 115 -9.01 2.47 -2.67
N LEU A 116 -9.79 2.43 -1.61
CA LEU A 116 -11.21 2.07 -1.68
C LEU A 116 -12.05 3.08 -2.45
N TYR A 117 -11.63 4.34 -2.48
CA TYR A 117 -12.31 5.40 -3.23
C TYR A 117 -12.36 5.13 -4.74
N PHE A 118 -11.43 4.34 -5.24
CA PHE A 118 -11.26 4.09 -6.67
C PHE A 118 -11.90 2.79 -7.12
N LEU A 119 -12.50 2.04 -6.19
CA LEU A 119 -13.11 0.74 -6.46
C LEU A 119 -14.63 0.84 -6.47
N THR A 120 -15.26 0.00 -7.29
CA THR A 120 -16.71 -0.21 -7.22
C THR A 120 -17.07 -0.94 -5.93
N PRO A 121 -18.33 -0.86 -5.44
CA PRO A 121 -18.76 -1.64 -4.28
C PRO A 121 -18.47 -3.14 -4.43
N ARG A 122 -18.65 -3.68 -5.63
CA ARG A 122 -18.34 -5.09 -5.93
C ARG A 122 -16.85 -5.41 -5.75
N ASP A 123 -15.98 -4.51 -6.19
CA ASP A 123 -14.55 -4.70 -6.05
C ASP A 123 -14.09 -4.49 -4.60
N ILE A 124 -14.74 -3.61 -3.85
CA ILE A 124 -14.52 -3.47 -2.41
C ILE A 124 -14.85 -4.78 -1.70
N ASP A 125 -15.98 -5.41 -2.01
CA ASP A 125 -16.37 -6.70 -1.43
C ASP A 125 -15.36 -7.79 -1.76
N ARG A 126 -14.84 -7.80 -2.97
CA ARG A 126 -13.80 -8.74 -3.39
C ARG A 126 -12.49 -8.51 -2.64
N CYS A 127 -12.10 -7.25 -2.45
CA CYS A 127 -10.94 -6.91 -1.64
C CYS A 127 -11.12 -7.37 -0.19
N ALA A 128 -12.28 -7.13 0.40
CA ALA A 128 -12.58 -7.56 1.76
C ALA A 128 -12.44 -9.08 1.91
N ALA A 129 -12.93 -9.86 0.93
CA ALA A 129 -12.78 -11.31 0.93
C ALA A 129 -11.31 -11.74 0.86
N ARG A 130 -10.50 -11.05 0.04
CA ARG A 130 -9.06 -11.30 -0.04
C ARG A 130 -8.36 -11.01 1.29
N VAL A 131 -8.68 -9.88 1.91
CA VAL A 131 -8.15 -9.50 3.23
C VAL A 131 -8.45 -10.59 4.25
N MET A 132 -9.71 -11.00 4.35
CA MET A 132 -10.12 -12.01 5.34
C MET A 132 -9.41 -13.35 5.17
N ARG A 133 -9.15 -13.76 3.93
CA ARG A 133 -8.43 -15.02 3.66
C ARG A 133 -6.93 -14.92 3.95
N SER A 134 -6.36 -13.74 3.82
CA SER A 134 -4.92 -13.53 3.96
C SER A 134 -4.52 -13.15 5.38
N LEU A 135 -5.47 -12.64 6.16
CA LEU A 135 -5.21 -12.18 7.51
C LEU A 135 -5.06 -13.38 8.44
N ARG A 136 -3.95 -13.37 9.17
CA ARG A 136 -3.63 -14.39 10.13
C ARG A 136 -3.97 -13.90 11.56
N ALA A 137 -4.49 -14.80 12.33
CA ALA A 137 -4.84 -14.50 13.72
C ALA A 137 -3.60 -14.20 14.59
#